data_2a32bd46fa29cc761e04169d4329468f
#
_entry.id   2a32bd46fa29cc761e04169d4329468f
#
_cell.length_a   1.000
_cell.length_b   1.000
_cell.length_c   1.000
_cell.angle_alpha   90.00
_cell.angle_beta   90.00
_cell.angle_gamma   90.00
#
_symmetry.space_group_name_H-M   'P 1'
#
loop_
_entity.id
_entity.type
_entity.pdbx_description
1 polymer ?
#
loop_
_entity_poly.entity_id
_entity_poly.type
_entity_poly.pdbx_seq_one_letter_code
_entity_poly.pdbx_strand_id
1 'polypeptide(L)'
;LSFDEAITGIETSVTSGTGSGKSKAVKIRIPAGVEDGTRLRLKGKGGQGTDGGPNGDLIVIIRVSHHEIFEREGKNLLVDMPVLFTDAALGIDIDVPTYPDGVKKLRLPAGTQTGSTFRVKGAGISDGESNGDLLVTINITVPTNLSESQRNALENLAELFTQDTQDT
;
A
#
# COMPACT_ATOMS: atom_id res chain seq x y z
N LEU A 1 14.90 3.56 -0.32
CA LEU A 1 14.39 2.89 -1.52
C LEU A 1 13.04 3.45 -1.90
N SER A 2 12.72 3.46 -3.19
CA SER A 2 11.33 3.60 -3.62
C SER A 2 10.53 2.34 -3.26
N PHE A 3 9.20 2.45 -3.34
CA PHE A 3 8.31 1.31 -3.15
C PHE A 3 8.60 0.18 -4.16
N ASP A 4 8.80 0.55 -5.44
CA ASP A 4 9.11 -0.39 -6.52
C ASP A 4 10.46 -1.10 -6.32
N GLU A 5 11.50 -0.35 -5.94
CA GLU A 5 12.82 -0.91 -5.64
C GLU A 5 12.77 -1.91 -4.48
N ALA A 6 11.94 -1.66 -3.48
CA ALA A 6 11.75 -2.58 -2.36
C ALA A 6 11.04 -3.87 -2.77
N ILE A 7 10.11 -3.79 -3.73
CA ILE A 7 9.39 -4.96 -4.25
C ILE A 7 10.27 -5.79 -5.19
N THR A 8 10.96 -5.14 -6.14
CA THR A 8 11.74 -5.83 -7.18
C THR A 8 13.14 -6.23 -6.73
N GLY A 9 13.63 -5.59 -5.66
CA GLY A 9 15.02 -5.68 -5.25
C GLY A 9 15.93 -4.83 -6.13
N ILE A 10 17.08 -4.45 -5.60
CA ILE A 10 18.04 -3.58 -6.29
C ILE A 10 19.47 -3.91 -5.90
N GLU A 11 20.42 -3.71 -6.83
CA GLU A 11 21.83 -3.62 -6.53
C GLU A 11 22.23 -2.14 -6.44
N THR A 12 22.75 -1.74 -5.28
CA THR A 12 23.17 -0.37 -5.03
C THR A 12 24.49 -0.33 -4.26
N SER A 13 25.02 0.86 -4.00
CA SER A 13 26.21 1.04 -3.20
C SER A 13 25.93 1.97 -2.04
N VAL A 14 26.39 1.58 -0.86
CA VAL A 14 26.37 2.42 0.34
C VAL A 14 27.77 2.90 0.68
N THR A 15 27.88 4.14 1.13
CA THR A 15 29.15 4.70 1.53
C THR A 15 29.35 4.44 3.02
N SER A 16 30.38 3.66 3.36
CA SER A 16 30.80 3.48 4.74
C SER A 16 31.77 4.59 5.12
N GLY A 17 31.39 5.43 6.07
CA GLY A 17 32.30 6.42 6.69
C GLY A 17 33.26 5.70 7.64
N THR A 18 34.48 5.42 7.21
CA THR A 18 35.54 5.05 8.14
C THR A 18 36.12 6.34 8.72
N GLY A 19 36.25 6.45 10.04
CA GLY A 19 36.68 7.63 10.77
C GLY A 19 38.06 8.23 10.38
N SER A 20 38.70 7.77 9.33
CA SER A 20 39.98 8.25 8.79
C SER A 20 39.85 8.97 7.43
N GLY A 21 38.69 9.54 7.10
CA GLY A 21 38.53 10.43 5.93
C GLY A 21 38.44 9.76 4.57
N LYS A 22 38.56 8.44 4.46
CA LYS A 22 38.34 7.70 3.20
C LYS A 22 36.99 6.96 3.25
N SER A 23 36.00 7.54 2.60
CA SER A 23 34.74 6.85 2.39
C SER A 23 34.90 5.72 1.36
N LYS A 24 34.53 4.50 1.73
CA LYS A 24 34.58 3.34 0.85
C LYS A 24 33.15 2.99 0.39
N ALA A 25 32.92 3.00 -0.91
CA ALA A 25 31.66 2.50 -1.46
C ALA A 25 31.62 0.97 -1.37
N VAL A 26 30.58 0.42 -0.75
CA VAL A 26 30.33 -1.01 -0.62
C VAL A 26 29.12 -1.34 -1.47
N LYS A 27 29.28 -2.19 -2.49
CA LYS A 27 28.16 -2.71 -3.28
C LYS A 27 27.35 -3.68 -2.43
N ILE A 28 26.04 -3.50 -2.45
CA ILE A 28 25.09 -4.34 -1.75
C ILE A 28 23.98 -4.76 -2.71
N ARG A 29 23.50 -5.97 -2.53
CA ARG A 29 22.30 -6.45 -3.20
C ARG A 29 21.19 -6.52 -2.18
N ILE A 30 20.12 -5.77 -2.42
CA ILE A 30 18.91 -5.78 -1.62
C ILE A 30 17.92 -6.76 -2.27
N PRO A 31 17.48 -7.79 -1.55
CA PRO A 31 16.58 -8.79 -2.11
C PRO A 31 15.20 -8.18 -2.41
N ALA A 32 14.49 -8.79 -3.36
CA ALA A 32 13.11 -8.46 -3.65
C ALA A 32 12.22 -8.69 -2.40
N GLY A 33 11.21 -7.85 -2.23
CA GLY A 33 10.27 -7.98 -1.14
C GLY A 33 10.77 -7.48 0.22
N VAL A 34 11.85 -6.71 0.27
CA VAL A 34 12.37 -6.13 1.52
C VAL A 34 11.34 -5.18 2.16
N GLU A 35 11.23 -5.22 3.49
CA GLU A 35 10.33 -4.36 4.26
C GLU A 35 11.06 -3.13 4.83
N ASP A 36 10.28 -2.07 5.13
CA ASP A 36 10.84 -0.90 5.82
C ASP A 36 11.42 -1.31 7.18
N GLY A 37 12.56 -0.71 7.53
CA GLY A 37 13.28 -1.03 8.76
C GLY A 37 14.11 -2.31 8.73
N THR A 38 14.11 -3.07 7.63
CA THR A 38 14.95 -4.27 7.47
C THR A 38 16.43 -3.92 7.67
N ARG A 39 17.14 -4.76 8.46
CA ARG A 39 18.56 -4.57 8.77
C ARG A 39 19.40 -5.60 8.01
N LEU A 40 20.29 -5.12 7.13
CA LEU A 40 21.26 -5.94 6.43
C LEU A 40 22.63 -5.82 7.11
N ARG A 41 23.22 -6.94 7.52
CA ARG A 41 24.54 -7.00 8.13
C ARG A 41 25.57 -7.41 7.08
N LEU A 42 26.53 -6.54 6.84
CA LEU A 42 27.64 -6.78 5.93
C LEU A 42 28.92 -7.03 6.76
N LYS A 43 29.29 -8.29 6.87
CA LYS A 43 30.44 -8.72 7.68
C LYS A 43 31.74 -8.12 7.16
N GLY A 44 32.54 -7.57 8.06
CA GLY A 44 33.86 -7.00 7.77
C GLY A 44 33.87 -5.77 6.85
N LYS A 45 32.70 -5.12 6.64
CA LYS A 45 32.57 -3.91 5.82
C LYS A 45 32.39 -2.63 6.64
N GLY A 46 32.45 -2.73 7.96
CA GLY A 46 32.38 -1.60 8.88
C GLY A 46 33.74 -0.92 9.09
N GLY A 47 33.86 -0.23 10.23
CA GLY A 47 35.07 0.50 10.61
C GLY A 47 36.29 -0.42 10.79
N GLN A 48 37.47 0.16 10.68
CA GLN A 48 38.76 -0.53 10.86
C GLN A 48 38.87 -0.95 12.33
N GLY A 49 39.30 -2.20 12.56
CA GLY A 49 39.59 -2.67 13.90
C GLY A 49 40.75 -1.95 14.55
N THR A 50 40.76 -1.82 15.87
CA THR A 50 41.89 -1.29 16.64
C THR A 50 43.06 -2.29 16.63
N ASP A 51 44.28 -1.76 16.63
CA ASP A 51 45.51 -2.55 16.72
C ASP A 51 45.71 -3.62 15.63
N GLY A 52 45.26 -3.33 14.38
CA GLY A 52 45.38 -4.29 13.28
C GLY A 52 44.35 -5.45 13.32
N GLY A 53 43.37 -5.37 14.18
CA GLY A 53 42.27 -6.33 14.24
C GLY A 53 41.37 -6.32 13.01
N PRO A 54 40.49 -7.32 12.83
CA PRO A 54 39.60 -7.38 11.70
C PRO A 54 38.60 -6.23 11.72
N ASN A 55 38.16 -5.81 10.52
CA ASN A 55 37.15 -4.77 10.37
C ASN A 55 35.85 -5.18 11.04
N GLY A 56 35.15 -4.22 11.63
CA GLY A 56 33.81 -4.41 12.15
C GLY A 56 32.79 -4.68 11.02
N ASP A 57 31.55 -4.90 11.40
CA ASP A 57 30.45 -5.10 10.45
C ASP A 57 29.76 -3.78 10.15
N LEU A 58 29.24 -3.66 8.92
CA LEU A 58 28.38 -2.55 8.52
C LEU A 58 26.93 -3.02 8.61
N ILE A 59 26.10 -2.28 9.34
CA ILE A 59 24.67 -2.49 9.41
C ILE A 59 23.98 -1.43 8.56
N VAL A 60 23.26 -1.89 7.55
CA VAL A 60 22.46 -1.03 6.66
C VAL A 60 21.00 -1.19 7.03
N ILE A 61 20.34 -0.09 7.35
CA ILE A 61 18.91 -0.04 7.64
C ILE A 61 18.19 0.41 6.37
N ILE A 62 17.30 -0.44 5.86
CA ILE A 62 16.50 -0.12 4.68
C ILE A 62 15.36 0.80 5.12
N ARG A 63 15.18 1.89 4.36
CA ARG A 63 14.01 2.75 4.45
C ARG A 63 13.28 2.73 3.12
N VAL A 64 11.96 2.47 3.16
CA VAL A 64 11.09 2.40 1.99
C VAL A 64 10.15 3.59 1.99
N SER A 65 10.10 4.32 0.88
CA SER A 65 9.16 5.43 0.69
C SER A 65 7.74 4.89 0.52
N HIS A 66 6.75 5.64 1.01
CA HIS A 66 5.35 5.33 0.79
C HIS A 66 5.00 5.41 -0.71
N HIS A 67 4.07 4.57 -1.13
CA HIS A 67 3.44 4.67 -2.45
C HIS A 67 2.21 5.58 -2.35
N GLU A 68 1.87 6.28 -3.45
CA GLU A 68 0.75 7.24 -3.44
C GLU A 68 -0.62 6.56 -3.28
N ILE A 69 -0.76 5.33 -3.76
CA ILE A 69 -2.03 4.61 -3.85
C ILE A 69 -2.06 3.41 -2.91
N PHE A 70 -0.94 2.68 -2.81
CA PHE A 70 -0.88 1.41 -2.11
C PHE A 70 -0.16 1.51 -0.78
N GLU A 71 -0.73 0.87 0.24
CA GLU A 71 -0.02 0.49 1.45
C GLU A 71 0.39 -0.98 1.35
N ARG A 72 1.39 -1.37 2.12
CA ARG A 72 1.90 -2.74 2.11
C ARG A 72 1.81 -3.39 3.47
N GLU A 73 1.28 -4.61 3.50
CA GLU A 73 1.26 -5.48 4.67
C GLU A 73 1.80 -6.86 4.28
N GLY A 74 3.08 -7.11 4.55
CA GLY A 74 3.76 -8.32 4.08
C GLY A 74 3.78 -8.44 2.56
N LYS A 75 3.11 -9.46 2.01
CA LYS A 75 2.90 -9.63 0.56
C LYS A 75 1.59 -9.00 0.06
N ASN A 76 0.70 -8.61 0.96
CA ASN A 76 -0.55 -7.98 0.57
C ASN A 76 -0.34 -6.50 0.28
N LEU A 77 -1.15 -6.01 -0.65
CA LEU A 77 -1.32 -4.58 -0.91
C LEU A 77 -2.68 -4.15 -0.39
N LEU A 78 -2.75 -2.95 0.16
CA LEU A 78 -3.98 -2.33 0.63
C LEU A 78 -4.23 -1.09 -0.22
N VAL A 79 -5.49 -0.87 -0.58
CA VAL A 79 -5.93 0.33 -1.30
C VAL A 79 -7.30 0.77 -0.79
N ASP A 80 -7.45 2.07 -0.58
CA ASP A 80 -8.71 2.70 -0.23
C ASP A 80 -9.40 3.21 -1.48
N MET A 81 -10.67 2.80 -1.67
CA MET A 81 -11.48 3.20 -2.82
C MET A 81 -12.67 4.04 -2.37
N PRO A 82 -12.73 5.32 -2.79
CA PRO A 82 -13.90 6.14 -2.55
C PRO A 82 -15.05 5.70 -3.46
N VAL A 83 -16.23 5.51 -2.89
CA VAL A 83 -17.45 5.11 -3.60
C VAL A 83 -18.59 6.01 -3.17
N LEU A 84 -19.36 6.50 -4.12
CA LEU A 84 -20.52 7.34 -3.81
C LEU A 84 -21.58 6.53 -3.06
N PHE A 85 -22.25 7.13 -2.09
CA PHE A 85 -23.24 6.44 -1.26
C PHE A 85 -24.36 5.80 -2.08
N THR A 86 -24.79 6.42 -3.20
CA THR A 86 -25.80 5.87 -4.11
C THR A 86 -25.32 4.59 -4.77
N ASP A 87 -24.07 4.55 -5.20
CA ASP A 87 -23.45 3.40 -5.85
C ASP A 87 -23.26 2.25 -4.85
N ALA A 88 -22.87 2.57 -3.63
CA ALA A 88 -22.77 1.59 -2.56
C ALA A 88 -24.14 1.00 -2.16
N ALA A 89 -25.18 1.82 -2.16
CA ALA A 89 -26.55 1.38 -1.85
C ALA A 89 -27.12 0.47 -2.94
N LEU A 90 -26.89 0.80 -4.22
CA LEU A 90 -27.45 0.08 -5.37
C LEU A 90 -26.57 -1.08 -5.85
N GLY A 91 -25.30 -1.07 -5.50
CA GLY A 91 -24.28 -1.98 -6.03
C GLY A 91 -23.74 -1.51 -7.37
N ILE A 92 -22.44 -1.65 -7.56
CA ILE A 92 -21.72 -1.16 -8.74
C ILE A 92 -20.50 -2.03 -9.04
N ASP A 93 -20.08 -2.03 -10.31
CA ASP A 93 -18.76 -2.52 -10.69
C ASP A 93 -17.79 -1.34 -10.70
N ILE A 94 -16.72 -1.44 -9.91
CA ILE A 94 -15.66 -0.43 -9.84
C ILE A 94 -14.38 -0.94 -10.48
N ASP A 95 -13.60 -0.04 -11.02
CA ASP A 95 -12.27 -0.32 -11.52
C ASP A 95 -11.25 -0.05 -10.40
N VAL A 96 -10.56 -1.11 -9.94
CA VAL A 96 -9.59 -1.05 -8.86
C VAL A 96 -8.19 -1.08 -9.43
N PRO A 97 -7.31 -0.12 -9.08
CA PRO A 97 -5.92 -0.17 -9.51
C PRO A 97 -5.23 -1.41 -8.95
N THR A 98 -4.36 -2.01 -9.74
CA THR A 98 -3.52 -3.14 -9.32
C THR A 98 -2.05 -2.84 -9.62
N TYR A 99 -1.18 -3.29 -8.76
CA TYR A 99 0.26 -3.09 -8.91
C TYR A 99 0.85 -4.03 -9.98
N PRO A 100 1.85 -3.60 -10.81
CA PRO A 100 2.38 -2.23 -10.86
C PRO A 100 1.47 -1.23 -11.60
N ASP A 101 0.86 -1.56 -12.71
CA ASP A 101 0.11 -0.63 -13.57
C ASP A 101 -1.10 -1.32 -14.21
N GLY A 102 -1.90 -1.99 -13.41
CA GLY A 102 -3.07 -2.71 -13.88
C GLY A 102 -4.37 -2.14 -13.34
N VAL A 103 -5.47 -2.66 -13.87
CA VAL A 103 -6.83 -2.40 -13.37
C VAL A 103 -7.61 -3.71 -13.37
N LYS A 104 -8.36 -3.96 -12.30
CA LYS A 104 -9.31 -5.07 -12.21
C LYS A 104 -10.70 -4.58 -11.86
N LYS A 105 -11.72 -5.19 -12.46
CA LYS A 105 -13.10 -4.93 -12.08
C LYS A 105 -13.45 -5.67 -10.80
N LEU A 106 -14.05 -4.94 -9.87
CA LEU A 106 -14.56 -5.46 -8.60
C LEU A 106 -16.04 -5.16 -8.50
N ARG A 107 -16.86 -6.19 -8.30
CA ARG A 107 -18.29 -6.03 -8.06
C ARG A 107 -18.54 -5.73 -6.61
N LEU A 108 -19.14 -4.58 -6.33
CA LEU A 108 -19.67 -4.24 -5.02
C LEU A 108 -21.16 -4.62 -4.94
N PRO A 109 -21.57 -5.46 -4.00
CA PRO A 109 -22.98 -5.77 -3.80
C PRO A 109 -23.75 -4.56 -3.29
N ALA A 110 -25.05 -4.53 -3.55
CA ALA A 110 -25.96 -3.53 -2.99
C ALA A 110 -25.90 -3.55 -1.46
N GLY A 111 -25.89 -2.36 -0.85
CA GLY A 111 -25.79 -2.24 0.61
C GLY A 111 -24.37 -2.34 1.17
N THR A 112 -23.34 -2.22 0.32
CA THR A 112 -21.94 -2.16 0.78
C THR A 112 -21.74 -1.02 1.77
N GLN A 113 -21.14 -1.33 2.91
CA GLN A 113 -20.88 -0.36 3.98
C GLN A 113 -19.46 0.20 3.88
N THR A 114 -19.26 1.40 4.44
CA THR A 114 -17.93 1.97 4.60
C THR A 114 -17.08 1.08 5.51
N GLY A 115 -15.79 0.94 5.19
CA GLY A 115 -14.88 0.03 5.90
C GLY A 115 -14.98 -1.44 5.45
N SER A 116 -15.91 -1.78 4.53
CA SER A 116 -15.96 -3.13 3.95
C SER A 116 -14.69 -3.38 3.14
N THR A 117 -14.07 -4.55 3.35
CA THR A 117 -12.84 -4.94 2.66
C THR A 117 -13.11 -6.10 1.72
N PHE A 118 -12.73 -5.92 0.46
CA PHE A 118 -12.83 -6.93 -0.59
C PHE A 118 -11.44 -7.40 -0.99
N ARG A 119 -11.29 -8.71 -1.20
CA ARG A 119 -10.02 -9.32 -1.56
C ARG A 119 -9.96 -9.63 -3.05
N VAL A 120 -8.98 -9.07 -3.73
CA VAL A 120 -8.62 -9.44 -5.11
C VAL A 120 -7.45 -10.39 -5.06
N LYS A 121 -7.75 -11.68 -5.20
CA LYS A 121 -6.78 -12.77 -5.04
C LYS A 121 -5.64 -12.66 -6.05
N GLY A 122 -4.40 -12.82 -5.55
CA GLY A 122 -3.19 -12.85 -6.36
C GLY A 122 -2.79 -11.50 -6.98
N ALA A 123 -3.39 -10.38 -6.53
CA ALA A 123 -3.09 -9.04 -7.01
C ALA A 123 -2.19 -8.23 -6.05
N GLY A 124 -1.56 -8.89 -5.09
CA GLY A 124 -0.54 -8.33 -4.21
C GLY A 124 0.87 -8.47 -4.79
N ILE A 125 1.86 -8.42 -3.92
CA ILE A 125 3.28 -8.53 -4.26
C ILE A 125 3.65 -9.98 -4.54
N SER A 126 4.42 -10.22 -5.61
CA SER A 126 5.01 -11.51 -5.92
C SER A 126 6.46 -11.56 -5.46
N ASP A 127 6.85 -12.63 -4.78
CA ASP A 127 8.26 -12.92 -4.45
C ASP A 127 8.86 -14.02 -5.36
N GLY A 128 8.12 -14.42 -6.40
CA GLY A 128 8.51 -15.49 -7.33
C GLY A 128 8.04 -16.89 -6.92
N GLU A 129 7.68 -17.09 -5.65
CA GLU A 129 7.14 -18.37 -5.14
C GLU A 129 5.61 -18.30 -4.94
N SER A 130 5.12 -17.16 -4.48
CA SER A 130 3.71 -16.93 -4.25
C SER A 130 3.35 -15.46 -4.44
N ASN A 131 2.08 -15.21 -4.74
CA ASN A 131 1.53 -13.86 -4.82
C ASN A 131 0.72 -13.56 -3.58
N GLY A 132 0.87 -12.37 -3.04
CA GLY A 132 -0.06 -11.81 -2.07
C GLY A 132 -1.39 -11.41 -2.72
N ASP A 133 -2.27 -10.85 -1.95
CA ASP A 133 -3.58 -10.38 -2.38
C ASP A 133 -3.64 -8.84 -2.33
N LEU A 134 -4.57 -8.26 -3.07
CA LEU A 134 -4.93 -6.85 -2.93
C LEU A 134 -6.19 -6.77 -2.07
N LEU A 135 -6.11 -6.03 -0.99
CA LEU A 135 -7.21 -5.74 -0.08
C LEU A 135 -7.76 -4.35 -0.38
N VAL A 136 -9.01 -4.30 -0.80
CA VAL A 136 -9.70 -3.07 -1.23
C VAL A 136 -10.67 -2.66 -0.14
N THR A 137 -10.39 -1.57 0.55
CA THR A 137 -11.28 -1.00 1.57
C THR A 137 -12.16 0.08 0.96
N ILE A 138 -13.47 -0.04 1.14
CA ILE A 138 -14.45 0.89 0.59
C ILE A 138 -14.68 2.04 1.57
N ASN A 139 -14.48 3.26 1.09
CA ASN A 139 -14.78 4.50 1.80
C ASN A 139 -15.97 5.19 1.13
N ILE A 140 -17.13 5.15 1.77
CA ILE A 140 -18.33 5.78 1.21
C ILE A 140 -18.22 7.29 1.32
N THR A 141 -18.44 7.97 0.20
CA THR A 141 -18.41 9.42 0.10
C THR A 141 -19.82 9.98 -0.07
N VAL A 142 -20.05 11.14 0.56
CA VAL A 142 -21.28 11.91 0.43
C VAL A 142 -20.93 13.20 -0.32
N PRO A 143 -21.66 13.55 -1.39
CA PRO A 143 -21.40 14.78 -2.13
C PRO A 143 -21.66 16.01 -1.26
N THR A 144 -20.74 16.97 -1.28
CA THR A 144 -20.83 18.21 -0.51
C THR A 144 -21.65 19.30 -1.24
N ASN A 145 -21.67 19.26 -2.57
CA ASN A 145 -22.38 20.22 -3.42
C ASN A 145 -23.46 19.47 -4.21
N LEU A 146 -24.72 19.77 -3.92
CA LEU A 146 -25.87 19.21 -4.58
C LEU A 146 -26.54 20.27 -5.48
N SER A 147 -26.92 19.87 -6.68
CA SER A 147 -27.86 20.64 -7.50
C SER A 147 -29.24 20.64 -6.84
N GLU A 148 -30.12 21.57 -7.24
CA GLU A 148 -31.49 21.62 -6.75
C GLU A 148 -32.24 20.31 -7.00
N SER A 149 -32.11 19.73 -8.19
CA SER A 149 -32.73 18.46 -8.54
C SER A 149 -32.21 17.29 -7.69
N GLN A 150 -30.89 17.25 -7.42
CA GLN A 150 -30.29 16.22 -6.56
C GLN A 150 -30.77 16.34 -5.12
N ARG A 151 -30.87 17.57 -4.61
CA ARG A 151 -31.40 17.85 -3.26
C ARG A 151 -32.84 17.36 -3.15
N ASN A 152 -33.71 17.75 -4.08
CA ASN A 152 -35.10 17.32 -4.08
C ASN A 152 -35.26 15.80 -4.14
N ALA A 153 -34.41 15.12 -4.93
CA ALA A 153 -34.43 13.66 -5.00
C ALA A 153 -34.02 13.00 -3.67
N LEU A 154 -33.03 13.57 -2.97
CA LEU A 154 -32.61 13.08 -1.66
C LEU A 154 -33.65 13.36 -0.57
N GLU A 155 -34.31 14.50 -0.59
CA GLU A 155 -35.40 14.83 0.34
C GLU A 155 -36.55 13.84 0.18
N ASN A 156 -36.97 13.56 -1.06
CA ASN A 156 -37.97 12.54 -1.35
C ASN A 156 -37.57 11.15 -0.84
N LEU A 157 -36.30 10.76 -1.02
CA LEU A 157 -35.79 9.49 -0.52
C LEU A 157 -35.81 9.44 1.01
N ALA A 158 -35.43 10.54 1.66
CA ALA A 158 -35.44 10.64 3.13
C ALA A 158 -36.85 10.49 3.71
N GLU A 159 -37.86 11.06 3.04
CA GLU A 159 -39.28 10.92 3.43
C GLU A 159 -39.74 9.47 3.35
N LEU A 160 -39.35 8.72 2.29
CA LEU A 160 -39.70 7.30 2.17
C LEU A 160 -39.12 6.47 3.32
N PHE A 161 -37.88 6.69 3.73
CA PHE A 161 -37.30 6.00 4.89
C PHE A 161 -38.01 6.30 6.21
N THR A 162 -38.55 7.51 6.36
CA THR A 162 -39.30 7.89 7.56
C THR A 162 -40.67 7.20 7.61
N GLN A 163 -41.34 7.01 6.46
CA GLN A 163 -42.62 6.33 6.36
C GLN A 163 -42.50 4.84 6.68
N ASP A 164 -41.52 4.16 6.15
CA ASP A 164 -41.26 2.73 6.38
C ASP A 164 -40.98 2.41 7.87
N THR A 165 -40.44 3.40 8.64
CA THR A 165 -40.16 3.20 10.07
C THR A 165 -41.41 3.34 10.96
N GLN A 166 -42.50 3.94 10.46
CA GLN A 166 -43.76 4.09 11.22
C GLN A 166 -44.73 2.91 11.07
N ASP A 167 -44.51 2.06 10.06
CA ASP A 167 -45.36 0.89 9.76
C ASP A 167 -44.83 -0.41 10.39
N THR A 168 -43.80 -0.36 11.24
CA THR A 168 -43.25 -1.52 11.98
C THR A 168 -43.47 -1.37 13.48
#